data_2e42ec666f6b99a48668cf43ffa57122
#
_entry.id   2e42ec666f6b99a48668cf43ffa57122
#
_cell.length_a   1.000
_cell.length_b   1.000
_cell.length_c   1.000
_cell.angle_alpha   90.00
_cell.angle_beta   90.00
_cell.angle_gamma   90.00
#
_symmetry.space_group_name_H-M   'P 1'
#
loop_
_entity.id
_entity.type
_entity.pdbx_description
1 polymer ?
#
loop_
_entity_poly.entity_id
_entity_poly.type
_entity_poly.pdbx_seq_one_letter_code
_entity_poly.pdbx_strand_id
1 'polypeptide(L)'
;MKNSNLYSGEYVCLDKANVDTDQIIPKQFLKSISKSGLGPYLFDSWRFNDEGYLGKKVSERVKNSEFVLNLDQYQGSNALIARENFGCGSSREHAVWALKDFGINVVIAPSFGDIFFNNCFKNGLLACLLYTSPSPRDSDQ
;
A
#
# COMPACT_ATOMS: atom_id res chain seq x y z
N MET A 1 -22.71 15.86 -2.82
CA MET A 1 -22.41 15.69 -2.62
C MET A 1 -21.53 15.44 -1.91
N LYS A 2 -21.22 15.53 -1.23
CA LYS A 2 -20.25 15.42 -0.56
C LYS A 2 -20.30 14.40 0.37
N ASN A 3 -21.25 13.98 0.98
CA ASN A 3 -21.33 12.93 1.84
C ASN A 3 -21.11 11.69 1.20
N SER A 4 -21.56 11.51 0.04
CA SER A 4 -21.32 10.32 -0.73
C SER A 4 -19.87 10.18 -1.02
N ASN A 5 -19.09 11.17 -0.71
CA ASN A 5 -17.69 11.12 -0.99
C ASN A 5 -16.86 10.67 0.15
N LEU A 6 -17.47 10.10 1.18
CA LEU A 6 -16.72 9.59 2.29
C LEU A 6 -15.65 8.62 1.84
N TYR A 7 -15.96 7.77 0.88
CA TYR A 7 -15.00 6.82 0.35
C TYR A 7 -14.65 7.13 -1.10
N SER A 8 -15.00 8.31 -1.57
CA SER A 8 -14.62 8.65 -2.89
C SER A 8 -13.20 9.16 -2.88
N GLY A 9 -12.58 9.12 -3.99
CA GLY A 9 -11.22 9.53 -4.11
C GLY A 9 -10.67 8.82 -5.29
N GLU A 10 -9.39 8.96 -5.48
CA GLU A 10 -8.78 8.32 -6.60
C GLU A 10 -8.07 7.08 -6.15
N TYR A 11 -8.04 6.10 -7.02
CA TYR A 11 -7.38 4.86 -6.71
C TYR A 11 -6.28 4.58 -7.70
N VAL A 12 -5.33 3.77 -7.29
CA VAL A 12 -4.25 3.35 -8.14
C VAL A 12 -4.19 1.83 -8.10
N CYS A 13 -3.96 1.23 -9.25
CA CYS A 13 -3.85 -0.23 -9.33
C CYS A 13 -2.40 -0.63 -9.33
N LEU A 14 -2.03 -1.41 -8.34
CA LEU A 14 -0.71 -2.00 -8.26
C LEU A 14 -0.85 -3.44 -8.72
N ASP A 15 -0.44 -3.70 -9.96
CA ASP A 15 -0.68 -4.99 -10.59
C ASP A 15 0.34 -6.03 -10.16
N LYS A 16 0.33 -6.34 -8.86
CA LYS A 16 1.27 -7.29 -8.28
C LYS A 16 0.59 -8.14 -7.23
N ALA A 17 0.87 -9.44 -7.28
CA ALA A 17 0.42 -10.37 -6.26
C ALA A 17 1.55 -10.59 -5.27
N ASN A 18 1.21 -11.07 -4.08
CA ASN A 18 2.20 -11.45 -3.07
C ASN A 18 3.14 -10.30 -2.70
N VAL A 19 2.57 -9.10 -2.62
CA VAL A 19 3.34 -7.95 -2.18
C VAL A 19 3.64 -8.13 -0.71
N ASP A 20 4.90 -8.38 -0.37
CA ASP A 20 5.23 -8.66 1.01
C ASP A 20 5.58 -7.38 1.78
N THR A 21 5.64 -7.51 3.10
CA THR A 21 5.86 -6.35 3.95
C THR A 21 7.22 -5.70 3.73
N ASP A 22 8.21 -6.46 3.26
CA ASP A 22 9.53 -5.89 2.97
C ASP A 22 9.49 -5.04 1.70
N GLN A 23 8.58 -5.33 0.81
CA GLN A 23 8.38 -4.49 -0.38
C GLN A 23 7.57 -3.25 -0.03
N ILE A 24 6.63 -3.37 0.89
CA ILE A 24 5.84 -2.22 1.33
C ILE A 24 6.75 -1.24 2.07
N ILE A 25 7.53 -1.74 3.01
CA ILE A 25 8.49 -0.90 3.75
C ILE A 25 9.77 -1.71 4.00
N PRO A 26 10.86 -1.39 3.33
CA PRO A 26 12.11 -2.13 3.50
C PRO A 26 12.65 -2.05 4.92
N LYS A 27 13.41 -3.05 5.29
CA LYS A 27 13.83 -3.23 6.67
C LYS A 27 14.70 -2.10 7.20
N GLN A 28 15.42 -1.39 6.35
CA GLN A 28 16.28 -0.31 6.83
C GLN A 28 15.49 0.84 7.44
N PHE A 29 14.19 0.89 7.20
CA PHE A 29 13.34 1.93 7.76
C PHE A 29 12.66 1.51 9.07
N LEU A 30 12.86 0.27 9.50
CA LEU A 30 12.18 -0.24 10.69
C LEU A 30 12.77 0.28 11.99
N LYS A 31 13.87 0.99 11.92
CA LYS A 31 14.45 1.63 13.10
C LYS A 31 13.58 2.77 13.60
N SER A 32 12.71 3.28 12.74
CA SER A 32 11.82 4.36 13.16
C SER A 32 10.83 3.84 14.19
N ILE A 33 10.68 4.59 15.27
CA ILE A 33 9.68 4.26 16.28
C ILE A 33 8.44 5.12 16.13
N SER A 34 8.46 6.05 15.19
CA SER A 34 7.33 6.95 14.97
C SER A 34 6.36 6.34 13.97
N LYS A 35 5.08 6.47 14.26
CA LYS A 35 4.05 6.02 13.34
C LYS A 35 3.85 6.96 12.16
N SER A 36 4.46 8.13 12.24
CA SER A 36 4.37 9.09 11.14
C SER A 36 5.75 9.27 10.54
N GLY A 37 5.78 9.79 9.32
CA GLY A 37 7.04 10.07 8.65
C GLY A 37 7.59 8.94 7.80
N LEU A 38 6.89 7.83 7.69
CA LEU A 38 7.35 6.72 6.87
C LEU A 38 6.79 6.74 5.45
N GLY A 39 5.82 7.62 5.19
CA GLY A 39 5.24 7.71 3.85
C GLY A 39 6.25 7.89 2.73
N PRO A 40 7.25 8.75 2.90
CA PRO A 40 8.24 8.94 1.85
C PRO A 40 8.99 7.67 1.46
N TYR A 41 8.97 6.64 2.32
CA TYR A 41 9.69 5.39 2.07
C TYR A 41 8.79 4.24 1.66
N LEU A 42 7.49 4.51 1.51
CA LEU A 42 6.54 3.48 1.07
C LEU A 42 6.98 2.94 -0.27
N PHE A 43 7.02 1.62 -0.41
CA PHE A 43 7.44 0.94 -1.64
C PHE A 43 8.78 1.46 -2.14
N ASP A 44 9.68 1.73 -1.22
CA ASP A 44 10.92 2.44 -1.54
C ASP A 44 11.73 1.78 -2.67
N SER A 45 11.84 0.46 -2.65
CA SER A 45 12.64 -0.21 -3.66
C SER A 45 12.01 -0.18 -5.04
N TRP A 46 10.73 0.08 -5.14
CA TRP A 46 10.04 0.19 -6.43
C TRP A 46 9.89 1.63 -6.88
N ARG A 47 9.70 2.54 -5.93
CA ARG A 47 9.50 3.95 -6.25
C ARG A 47 10.79 4.66 -6.66
N PHE A 48 11.92 4.18 -6.17
CA PHE A 48 13.17 4.89 -6.37
C PHE A 48 14.25 3.95 -6.88
N ASN A 49 15.14 4.50 -7.69
CA ASN A 49 16.27 3.76 -8.24
C ASN A 49 17.52 3.86 -7.38
N ASP A 50 17.52 4.74 -6.39
CA ASP A 50 18.60 4.88 -5.45
C ASP A 50 18.23 4.23 -4.14
N GLU A 51 19.22 3.91 -3.34
CA GLU A 51 18.95 3.29 -2.05
C GLU A 51 18.51 4.33 -1.04
N GLY A 52 17.44 4.03 -0.29
CA GLY A 52 16.92 4.96 0.70
C GLY A 52 17.45 4.68 2.09
N TYR A 53 17.40 5.70 2.91
CA TYR A 53 17.68 5.57 4.33
C TYR A 53 16.86 6.62 5.08
N LEU A 54 16.66 6.40 6.37
CA LEU A 54 15.87 7.32 7.18
C LEU A 54 16.51 8.70 7.13
N GLY A 55 15.69 9.69 6.83
CA GLY A 55 16.15 11.08 6.76
C GLY A 55 16.60 11.52 5.38
N LYS A 56 16.65 10.61 4.41
CA LYS A 56 17.02 11.02 3.06
C LYS A 56 15.88 11.83 2.47
N LYS A 57 16.22 13.01 1.95
CA LYS A 57 15.21 13.92 1.42
C LYS A 57 14.68 13.42 0.09
N VAL A 58 13.37 13.63 -0.12
CA VAL A 58 12.76 13.22 -1.39
C VAL A 58 13.45 13.91 -2.56
N SER A 59 13.90 15.14 -2.36
CA SER A 59 14.59 15.86 -3.42
C SER A 59 15.90 15.21 -3.83
N GLU A 60 16.45 14.33 -3.00
CA GLU A 60 17.69 13.61 -3.29
C GLU A 60 17.44 12.25 -3.92
N ARG A 61 16.19 11.88 -4.09
CA ARG A 61 15.84 10.56 -4.58
C ARG A 61 15.75 10.54 -6.10
N VAL A 62 16.12 9.40 -6.67
CA VAL A 62 16.02 9.20 -8.12
C VAL A 62 14.76 8.37 -8.36
N LYS A 63 13.71 9.00 -8.85
CA LYS A 63 12.44 8.35 -9.02
C LYS A 63 12.45 7.35 -10.17
N ASN A 64 11.81 6.21 -9.94
CA ASN A 64 11.55 5.26 -11.01
C ASN A 64 10.31 5.75 -11.74
N SER A 65 10.50 6.31 -12.92
CA SER A 65 9.40 6.96 -13.64
C SER A 65 8.37 5.98 -14.16
N GLU A 66 8.67 4.69 -14.10
CA GLU A 66 7.71 3.69 -14.57
C GLU A 66 6.82 3.12 -13.48
N PHE A 67 7.14 3.41 -12.22
CA PHE A 67 6.32 2.86 -11.15
C PHE A 67 5.02 3.63 -11.03
N VAL A 68 3.93 2.90 -10.88
CA VAL A 68 2.59 3.48 -10.97
C VAL A 68 2.35 4.61 -9.99
N LEU A 69 2.84 4.49 -8.75
CA LEU A 69 2.61 5.55 -7.77
C LEU A 69 3.40 6.82 -8.04
N ASN A 70 4.34 6.78 -8.97
CA ASN A 70 5.10 7.97 -9.34
C ASN A 70 4.51 8.67 -10.55
N LEU A 71 3.49 8.10 -11.18
CA LEU A 71 2.89 8.73 -12.35
C LEU A 71 2.02 9.89 -11.93
N ASP A 72 2.07 10.97 -12.71
CA ASP A 72 1.35 12.19 -12.36
C ASP A 72 -0.14 11.97 -12.21
N GLN A 73 -0.71 11.11 -13.04
CA GLN A 73 -2.15 10.88 -13.02
C GLN A 73 -2.63 10.20 -11.75
N TYR A 74 -1.73 9.61 -10.96
CA TYR A 74 -2.12 8.95 -9.73
C TYR A 74 -1.69 9.71 -8.47
N GLN A 75 -1.17 10.92 -8.63
CA GLN A 75 -0.79 11.69 -7.46
C GLN A 75 -2.04 12.04 -6.65
N GLY A 76 -1.94 11.86 -5.35
CA GLY A 76 -3.07 12.12 -4.48
C GLY A 76 -4.05 10.97 -4.35
N SER A 77 -3.77 9.82 -4.97
CA SER A 77 -4.64 8.66 -4.80
C SER A 77 -4.64 8.22 -3.34
N ASN A 78 -5.81 7.85 -2.85
CA ASN A 78 -5.96 7.44 -1.45
C ASN A 78 -6.42 5.99 -1.31
N ALA A 79 -6.59 5.28 -2.40
CA ALA A 79 -6.96 3.87 -2.38
C ALA A 79 -6.01 3.08 -3.28
N LEU A 80 -5.60 1.94 -2.80
CA LEU A 80 -4.68 1.06 -3.52
C LEU A 80 -5.39 -0.25 -3.81
N ILE A 81 -5.40 -0.66 -5.07
CA ILE A 81 -5.97 -1.94 -5.47
C ILE A 81 -4.81 -2.83 -5.88
N ALA A 82 -4.74 -4.01 -5.30
CA ALA A 82 -3.65 -4.95 -5.57
C ALA A 82 -4.20 -6.33 -5.85
N ARG A 83 -3.32 -7.23 -6.24
CA ARG A 83 -3.69 -8.62 -6.45
C ARG A 83 -3.60 -9.38 -5.14
N GLU A 84 -3.82 -10.68 -5.19
CA GLU A 84 -3.98 -11.51 -4.01
C GLU A 84 -2.76 -11.51 -3.09
N ASN A 85 -3.02 -11.83 -1.83
CA ASN A 85 -2.01 -12.03 -0.80
C ASN A 85 -1.17 -10.79 -0.52
N PHE A 86 -1.83 -9.65 -0.45
CA PHE A 86 -1.15 -8.39 -0.17
C PHE A 86 -0.74 -8.33 1.30
N GLY A 87 0.50 -7.92 1.54
CA GLY A 87 0.99 -7.80 2.91
C GLY A 87 1.48 -9.11 3.50
N CYS A 88 1.82 -10.06 2.65
CA CYS A 88 2.35 -11.34 3.14
C CYS A 88 3.77 -11.12 3.71
N GLY A 89 4.29 -12.15 4.34
CA GLY A 89 5.64 -12.10 4.88
C GLY A 89 5.67 -11.72 6.35
N SER A 90 6.76 -11.11 6.76
CA SER A 90 6.99 -10.81 8.18
C SER A 90 6.00 -9.82 8.74
N SER A 91 5.77 -9.91 10.04
CA SER A 91 4.87 -8.99 10.72
C SER A 91 5.55 -7.65 10.88
N ARG A 92 5.01 -6.62 10.23
CA ARG A 92 5.55 -5.26 10.33
C ARG A 92 4.43 -4.26 10.36
N GLU A 93 4.17 -3.73 11.55
CA GLU A 93 3.19 -2.65 11.66
C GLU A 93 3.64 -1.43 10.86
N HIS A 94 4.94 -1.26 10.69
CA HIS A 94 5.50 -0.15 9.92
C HIS A 94 4.93 -0.10 8.51
N ALA A 95 4.58 -1.25 7.94
CA ALA A 95 3.99 -1.29 6.61
C ALA A 95 2.67 -0.51 6.59
N VAL A 96 1.84 -0.71 7.60
CA VAL A 96 0.58 0.00 7.71
C VAL A 96 0.82 1.48 7.97
N TRP A 97 1.78 1.80 8.83
CA TRP A 97 2.11 3.19 9.12
C TRP A 97 2.55 3.93 7.86
N ALA A 98 3.37 3.27 7.03
CA ALA A 98 3.86 3.87 5.80
C ALA A 98 2.73 4.15 4.82
N LEU A 99 1.82 3.18 4.67
CA LEU A 99 0.67 3.36 3.79
C LEU A 99 -0.18 4.54 4.23
N LYS A 100 -0.50 4.60 5.51
CA LYS A 100 -1.32 5.69 6.02
C LYS A 100 -0.63 7.04 5.89
N ASP A 101 0.64 7.09 6.24
CA ASP A 101 1.37 8.35 6.19
C ASP A 101 1.52 8.84 4.75
N PHE A 102 1.59 7.93 3.80
CA PHE A 102 1.66 8.28 2.39
C PHE A 102 0.33 8.87 1.90
N GLY A 103 -0.77 8.53 2.57
CA GLY A 103 -2.08 9.00 2.17
C GLY A 103 -3.02 7.91 1.68
N ILE A 104 -2.59 6.65 1.76
CA ILE A 104 -3.44 5.52 1.37
C ILE A 104 -4.32 5.17 2.57
N ASN A 105 -5.61 5.31 2.40
CA ASN A 105 -6.58 5.02 3.46
C ASN A 105 -7.26 3.68 3.29
N VAL A 106 -7.24 3.15 2.10
CA VAL A 106 -7.93 1.92 1.76
C VAL A 106 -7.03 1.06 0.88
N VAL A 107 -6.93 -0.21 1.20
CA VAL A 107 -6.27 -1.18 0.33
C VAL A 107 -7.31 -2.24 -0.02
N ILE A 108 -7.46 -2.51 -1.30
CA ILE A 108 -8.43 -3.46 -1.81
C ILE A 108 -7.68 -4.58 -2.52
N ALA A 109 -7.91 -5.80 -2.11
CA ALA A 109 -7.22 -6.96 -2.71
C ALA A 109 -8.07 -8.21 -2.52
N PRO A 110 -7.89 -9.22 -3.35
CA PRO A 110 -8.64 -10.47 -3.18
C PRO A 110 -8.32 -11.20 -1.88
N SER A 111 -7.12 -11.02 -1.37
CA SER A 111 -6.74 -11.60 -0.09
C SER A 111 -5.54 -10.83 0.48
N PHE A 112 -5.30 -11.03 1.76
CA PHE A 112 -4.23 -10.33 2.50
C PHE A 112 -3.48 -11.33 3.36
N GLY A 113 -2.24 -11.01 3.69
CA GLY A 113 -1.57 -11.73 4.75
C GLY A 113 -2.31 -11.51 6.07
N ASP A 114 -2.45 -12.56 6.87
CA ASP A 114 -3.29 -12.49 8.08
C ASP A 114 -2.82 -11.43 9.06
N ILE A 115 -1.53 -11.40 9.31
CA ILE A 115 -0.98 -10.46 10.29
C ILE A 115 -1.11 -9.04 9.78
N PHE A 116 -0.85 -8.84 8.49
CA PHE A 116 -0.99 -7.53 7.88
C PHE A 116 -2.45 -7.04 7.99
N PHE A 117 -3.39 -7.93 7.70
CA PHE A 117 -4.81 -7.60 7.76
C PHE A 117 -5.19 -7.14 9.16
N ASN A 118 -4.72 -7.87 10.18
CA ASN A 118 -5.00 -7.51 11.56
C ASN A 118 -4.34 -6.19 11.95
N ASN A 119 -3.13 -5.94 11.47
CA ASN A 119 -2.45 -4.68 11.74
C ASN A 119 -3.17 -3.50 11.09
N CYS A 120 -3.76 -3.71 9.92
CA CYS A 120 -4.56 -2.67 9.28
C CYS A 120 -5.72 -2.28 10.19
N PHE A 121 -6.41 -3.28 10.70
CA PHE A 121 -7.55 -3.04 11.57
C PHE A 121 -7.12 -2.27 12.82
N LYS A 122 -6.02 -2.69 13.43
CA LYS A 122 -5.54 -2.06 14.65
C LYS A 122 -5.11 -0.62 14.44
N ASN A 123 -4.68 -0.28 13.24
CA ASN A 123 -4.13 1.04 12.97
C ASN A 123 -5.04 1.91 12.09
N GLY A 124 -6.27 1.48 11.87
CA GLY A 124 -7.23 2.32 11.19
C GLY A 124 -7.06 2.43 9.68
N LEU A 125 -6.40 1.45 9.08
CA LEU A 125 -6.32 1.37 7.62
C LEU A 125 -7.37 0.37 7.17
N LEU A 126 -8.23 0.79 6.25
CA LEU A 126 -9.30 -0.07 5.78
C LEU A 126 -8.76 -1.06 4.77
N ALA A 127 -8.83 -2.34 5.08
CA ALA A 127 -8.43 -3.39 4.17
C ALA A 127 -9.71 -4.09 3.71
N CYS A 128 -10.00 -3.98 2.41
CA CYS A 128 -11.23 -4.51 1.84
C CYS A 128 -10.93 -5.70 0.94
N LEU A 129 -11.68 -6.77 1.16
CA LEU A 129 -11.56 -7.93 0.28
C LEU A 129 -12.29 -7.65 -1.02
N LEU A 130 -11.59 -7.81 -2.11
CA LEU A 130 -12.20 -7.68 -3.42
C LEU A 130 -12.76 -9.04 -3.79
N TYR A 131 -14.07 -9.17 -3.66
CA TYR A 131 -14.71 -10.43 -3.92
C TYR A 131 -15.13 -10.48 -5.37
N THR A 132 -14.52 -11.36 -6.14
CA THR A 132 -14.97 -11.56 -7.49
C THR A 132 -15.72 -12.85 -7.51
N SER A 133 -16.98 -12.74 -7.77
CA SER A 133 -17.81 -13.90 -7.87
C SER A 133 -17.32 -14.78 -9.00
N PRO A 134 -17.24 -16.05 -8.81
CA PRO A 134 -16.93 -16.93 -9.94
C PRO A 134 -18.04 -16.79 -10.95
N SER A 135 -17.73 -17.11 -12.17
CA SER A 135 -18.73 -17.00 -13.18
C SER A 135 -19.88 -17.88 -12.82
N PRO A 136 -21.02 -17.40 -13.16
CA PRO A 136 -22.19 -18.14 -12.79
C PRO A 136 -22.19 -19.53 -13.23
N ARG A 137 -21.52 -19.77 -13.63
CA ARG A 137 -21.38 -20.83 -13.72
C ARG A 137 -20.63 -21.40 -13.00
N ASP A 138 -20.25 -21.17 -12.52
CA ASP A 138 -19.43 -21.74 -11.70
C ASP A 138 -19.85 -21.80 -10.55
N SER A 139 -20.81 -21.62 -10.55
CA SER A 139 -21.18 -21.71 -9.54
C SER A 139 -21.71 -22.15 -9.04
N ASP A 140 -22.02 -22.38 -9.75
CA ASP A 140 -22.35 -22.68 -9.42
C ASP A 140 -22.26 -23.22 -8.90
N GLN A 141 -22.22 -23.26 -9.05
CA GLN A 141 -21.91 -23.44 -8.72
C GLN A 141 -21.85 -23.64 -8.33
#